data_036585ae6b00941807a0d6c65791dd13
#
_entry.id   036585ae6b00941807a0d6c65791dd13
#
_cell.length_a   1.000
_cell.length_b   1.000
_cell.length_c   1.000
_cell.angle_alpha   90.00
_cell.angle_beta   90.00
_cell.angle_gamma   90.00
#
_symmetry.space_group_name_H-M   'P 1'
#
loop_
_entity.id
_entity.type
_entity.pdbx_description
1 polymer ?
#
loop_
_entity_poly.entity_id
_entity_poly.type
_entity_poly.pdbx_seq_one_letter_code
_entity_poly.pdbx_strand_id
1 'polypeptide(L)'
;MHVGQKFTWKKTFTSRDVGVFAELSGDRGEHHVQPDKEGRIMVHGLLTATIPTKIGGDLNYIAQKISYEFVRPVFVGDEIEAEATIMKADREEKLIRGEIEGACRNQHGKIVLIFKTSGVIRDTAV
;
A
#
# COMPACT_ATOMS: atom_id res chain seq x y z
N MET A 1 2.32 18.18 6.59
CA MET A 1 2.88 16.88 7.03
C MET A 1 3.78 17.11 8.24
N HIS A 2 3.53 16.39 9.33
CA HIS A 2 4.36 16.49 10.54
C HIS A 2 4.48 15.11 11.22
N VAL A 3 5.55 14.95 11.97
CA VAL A 3 5.85 13.69 12.67
C VAL A 3 4.70 13.31 13.61
N GLY A 4 4.32 12.03 13.58
CA GLY A 4 3.23 11.48 14.39
C GLY A 4 1.87 11.54 13.72
N GLN A 5 1.71 12.27 12.65
CA GLN A 5 0.46 12.34 11.92
C GLN A 5 0.13 10.99 11.29
N LYS A 6 -1.14 10.57 11.41
CA LYS A 6 -1.58 9.27 10.92
C LYS A 6 -2.64 9.42 9.84
N PHE A 7 -2.61 8.50 8.87
CA PHE A 7 -3.57 8.42 7.78
C PHE A 7 -4.05 7.00 7.64
N THR A 8 -5.32 6.82 7.29
CA THR A 8 -5.91 5.51 7.07
C THR A 8 -6.63 5.46 5.73
N TRP A 9 -6.69 4.26 5.14
CA TRP A 9 -7.43 4.00 3.92
C TRP A 9 -7.85 2.54 3.90
N LYS A 10 -9.12 2.29 3.57
CA LYS A 10 -9.66 0.93 3.44
C LYS A 10 -9.94 0.60 1.99
N LYS A 11 -9.70 -0.65 1.62
CA LYS A 11 -9.99 -1.16 0.28
C LYS A 11 -10.33 -2.63 0.34
N THR A 12 -11.29 -3.04 -0.48
CA THR A 12 -11.60 -4.45 -0.76
C THR A 12 -11.37 -4.68 -2.25
N PHE A 13 -10.51 -5.64 -2.59
CA PHE A 13 -10.23 -5.95 -3.99
C PHE A 13 -11.23 -6.98 -4.51
N THR A 14 -11.68 -6.76 -5.75
CA THR A 14 -12.57 -7.65 -6.48
C THR A 14 -11.76 -8.56 -7.41
N SER A 15 -12.42 -9.59 -7.96
CA SER A 15 -11.82 -10.43 -8.99
C SER A 15 -11.41 -9.62 -10.22
N ARG A 16 -12.18 -8.58 -10.55
CA ARG A 16 -11.86 -7.69 -11.66
C ARG A 16 -10.57 -6.92 -11.41
N ASP A 17 -10.39 -6.41 -10.18
CA ASP A 17 -9.17 -5.68 -9.82
C ASP A 17 -7.94 -6.57 -10.01
N VAL A 18 -8.01 -7.80 -9.54
CA VAL A 18 -6.91 -8.77 -9.68
C VAL A 18 -6.65 -9.08 -11.16
N GLY A 19 -7.72 -9.26 -11.94
CA GLY A 19 -7.60 -9.50 -13.39
C GLY A 19 -6.92 -8.34 -14.13
N VAL A 20 -7.33 -7.12 -13.82
CA VAL A 20 -6.74 -5.89 -14.40
C VAL A 20 -5.25 -5.78 -14.02
N PHE A 21 -4.93 -6.02 -12.76
CA PHE A 21 -3.55 -5.95 -12.29
C PHE A 21 -2.68 -7.06 -12.92
N ALA A 22 -3.21 -8.26 -13.05
CA ALA A 22 -2.51 -9.37 -13.71
C ALA A 22 -2.16 -9.01 -15.15
N GLU A 23 -3.07 -8.35 -15.86
CA GLU A 23 -2.84 -7.92 -17.23
C GLU A 23 -1.84 -6.75 -17.28
N LEU A 24 -2.01 -5.75 -16.44
CA LEU A 24 -1.13 -4.59 -16.38
C LEU A 24 0.31 -4.96 -16.00
N SER A 25 0.48 -5.82 -15.01
CA SER A 25 1.80 -6.20 -14.49
C SER A 25 2.45 -7.35 -15.25
N GLY A 26 1.66 -8.17 -15.94
CA GLY A 26 2.12 -9.42 -16.51
C GLY A 26 2.22 -10.57 -15.49
N ASP A 27 1.93 -10.31 -14.21
CA ASP A 27 1.96 -11.34 -13.16
C ASP A 27 0.69 -12.16 -13.18
N ARG A 28 0.73 -13.28 -13.87
CA ARG A 28 -0.36 -14.25 -14.01
C ARG A 28 -0.05 -15.53 -13.22
N GLY A 29 0.65 -15.39 -12.09
CA GLY A 29 0.91 -16.52 -11.21
C GLY A 29 -0.37 -17.30 -10.92
N GLU A 30 -0.28 -18.63 -10.85
CA GLU A 30 -1.45 -19.50 -10.75
C GLU A 30 -2.40 -19.10 -9.61
N HIS A 31 -1.85 -18.74 -8.45
CA HIS A 31 -2.64 -18.33 -7.28
C HIS A 31 -3.43 -17.04 -7.47
N HIS A 32 -3.10 -16.25 -8.51
CA HIS A 32 -3.83 -15.01 -8.85
C HIS A 32 -4.91 -15.24 -9.92
N VAL A 33 -4.81 -16.31 -10.70
CA VAL A 33 -5.72 -16.55 -11.83
C VAL A 33 -6.59 -17.79 -11.65
N GLN A 34 -6.20 -18.69 -10.75
CA GLN A 34 -6.95 -19.91 -10.45
C GLN A 34 -7.39 -19.90 -8.98
N PRO A 35 -8.67 -20.18 -8.70
CA PRO A 35 -9.10 -20.30 -7.31
C PRO A 35 -8.45 -21.50 -6.64
N ASP A 36 -8.22 -21.38 -5.33
CA ASP A 36 -7.72 -22.48 -4.52
C ASP A 36 -8.87 -23.48 -4.19
N LYS A 37 -8.58 -24.47 -3.35
CA LYS A 37 -9.56 -25.50 -2.97
C LYS A 37 -10.79 -24.93 -2.28
N GLU A 38 -10.67 -23.76 -1.68
CA GLU A 38 -11.75 -23.05 -1.00
C GLU A 38 -12.42 -22.01 -1.88
N GLY A 39 -12.06 -21.95 -3.17
CA GLY A 39 -12.59 -21.00 -4.12
C GLY A 39 -12.02 -19.59 -4.01
N ARG A 40 -10.86 -19.44 -3.35
CA ARG A 40 -10.26 -18.12 -3.11
C ARG A 40 -9.23 -17.77 -4.17
N ILE A 41 -9.22 -16.51 -4.58
CA ILE A 41 -8.19 -15.93 -5.45
C ILE A 41 -7.31 -15.03 -4.60
N MET A 42 -6.00 -15.25 -4.65
CA MET A 42 -5.03 -14.43 -3.93
C MET A 42 -4.78 -13.11 -4.65
N VAL A 43 -4.87 -12.03 -3.92
CA VAL A 43 -4.52 -10.69 -4.40
C VAL A 43 -2.99 -10.58 -4.49
N HIS A 44 -2.48 -9.97 -5.55
CA HIS A 44 -1.04 -9.71 -5.69
C HIS A 44 -0.54 -8.86 -4.51
N GLY A 45 0.64 -9.18 -4.00
CA GLY A 45 1.25 -8.38 -2.94
C GLY A 45 1.39 -6.92 -3.34
N LEU A 46 1.87 -6.64 -4.56
CA LEU A 46 2.00 -5.26 -5.03
C LEU A 46 0.65 -4.58 -5.26
N LEU A 47 -0.41 -5.31 -5.56
CA LEU A 47 -1.74 -4.75 -5.63
C LEU A 47 -2.22 -4.35 -4.22
N THR A 48 -1.99 -5.19 -3.22
CA THR A 48 -2.26 -4.85 -1.81
C THR A 48 -1.50 -3.59 -1.41
N ALA A 49 -0.26 -3.45 -1.85
CA ALA A 49 0.59 -2.29 -1.56
C ALA A 49 0.06 -0.99 -2.19
N THR A 50 -0.87 -1.06 -3.14
CA THR A 50 -1.52 0.16 -3.68
C THR A 50 -2.39 0.87 -2.64
N ILE A 51 -2.79 0.19 -1.57
CA ILE A 51 -3.59 0.79 -0.50
C ILE A 51 -2.80 1.90 0.20
N PRO A 52 -1.60 1.65 0.75
CA PRO A 52 -0.78 2.75 1.28
C PRO A 52 -0.29 3.71 0.20
N THR A 53 -0.14 3.25 -1.04
CA THR A 53 0.24 4.11 -2.17
C THR A 53 -0.76 5.26 -2.36
N LYS A 54 -2.05 5.01 -2.18
CA LYS A 54 -3.10 6.03 -2.25
C LYS A 54 -2.85 7.14 -1.23
N ILE A 55 -2.44 6.78 -0.02
CA ILE A 55 -2.12 7.76 1.03
C ILE A 55 -0.96 8.64 0.59
N GLY A 56 0.10 8.05 0.04
CA GLY A 56 1.22 8.80 -0.51
C GLY A 56 0.80 9.75 -1.62
N GLY A 57 -0.10 9.29 -2.51
CA GLY A 57 -0.64 10.12 -3.59
C GLY A 57 -1.41 11.33 -3.08
N ASP A 58 -2.21 11.16 -2.03
CA ASP A 58 -2.96 12.26 -1.41
C ASP A 58 -2.04 13.33 -0.82
N LEU A 59 -0.87 12.92 -0.37
CA LEU A 59 0.13 13.81 0.21
C LEU A 59 1.07 14.42 -0.85
N ASN A 60 0.93 14.03 -2.11
CA ASN A 60 1.91 14.35 -3.17
C ASN A 60 3.32 13.85 -2.83
N TYR A 61 3.38 12.73 -2.12
CA TYR A 61 4.63 12.12 -1.69
C TYR A 61 5.25 11.31 -2.84
N ILE A 62 6.53 11.55 -3.06
CA ILE A 62 7.32 10.80 -4.05
C ILE A 62 8.23 9.87 -3.28
N ALA A 63 7.86 8.60 -3.24
CA ALA A 63 8.68 7.59 -2.59
C ALA A 63 9.93 7.32 -3.43
N GLN A 64 11.08 7.38 -2.79
CA GLN A 64 12.38 7.10 -3.42
C GLN A 64 12.89 5.72 -3.02
N LYS A 65 12.50 5.25 -1.85
CA LYS A 65 12.86 3.93 -1.34
C LYS A 65 11.67 3.37 -0.59
N ILE A 66 11.34 2.11 -0.88
CA ILE A 66 10.22 1.41 -0.25
C ILE A 66 10.69 0.01 0.16
N SER A 67 10.34 -0.39 1.38
CA SER A 67 10.51 -1.75 1.88
C SER A 67 9.13 -2.30 2.22
N TYR A 68 8.81 -3.48 1.67
CA TYR A 68 7.58 -4.22 1.96
C TYR A 68 7.92 -5.56 2.59
N GLU A 69 7.12 -5.94 3.58
CA GLU A 69 7.11 -7.29 4.12
C GLU A 69 5.68 -7.82 3.99
N PHE A 70 5.53 -8.90 3.23
CA PHE A 70 4.23 -9.55 2.99
C PHE A 70 4.04 -10.64 4.04
N VAL A 71 3.29 -10.33 5.10
CA VAL A 71 3.20 -11.18 6.30
C VAL A 71 2.18 -12.29 6.12
N ARG A 72 1.05 -12.00 5.47
CA ARG A 72 -0.04 -12.95 5.22
C ARG A 72 -0.65 -12.73 3.86
N PRO A 73 -1.20 -13.77 3.23
CA PRO A 73 -1.91 -13.59 1.97
C PRO A 73 -3.19 -12.77 2.14
N VAL A 74 -3.55 -12.06 1.11
CA VAL A 74 -4.81 -11.33 0.97
C VAL A 74 -5.60 -11.99 -0.13
N PHE A 75 -6.89 -12.21 0.11
CA PHE A 75 -7.77 -12.82 -0.87
C PHE A 75 -8.82 -11.83 -1.35
N VAL A 76 -9.33 -12.06 -2.55
CA VAL A 76 -10.47 -11.29 -3.08
C VAL A 76 -11.59 -11.31 -2.04
N GLY A 77 -12.15 -10.14 -1.75
CA GLY A 77 -13.20 -9.98 -0.75
C GLY A 77 -12.71 -9.60 0.65
N ASP A 78 -11.43 -9.75 0.94
CA ASP A 78 -10.89 -9.29 2.22
C ASP A 78 -10.95 -7.76 2.30
N GLU A 79 -11.38 -7.24 3.45
CA GLU A 79 -11.33 -5.80 3.72
C GLU A 79 -10.00 -5.45 4.35
N ILE A 80 -9.23 -4.62 3.67
CA ILE A 80 -7.88 -4.27 4.11
C ILE A 80 -7.84 -2.80 4.49
N GLU A 81 -7.32 -2.51 5.68
CA GLU A 81 -7.08 -1.14 6.14
C GLU A 81 -5.60 -0.88 6.28
N ALA A 82 -5.13 0.17 5.62
CA ALA A 82 -3.78 0.68 5.81
C ALA A 82 -3.80 1.79 6.86
N GLU A 83 -2.82 1.76 7.75
CA GLU A 83 -2.51 2.89 8.64
C GLU A 83 -1.07 3.29 8.39
N ALA A 84 -0.87 4.55 8.04
CA ALA A 84 0.44 5.14 7.77
C ALA A 84 0.72 6.23 8.80
N THR A 85 1.95 6.25 9.30
CA THR A 85 2.42 7.26 10.27
C THR A 85 3.61 7.99 9.69
N ILE A 86 3.59 9.32 9.79
CA ILE A 86 4.73 10.16 9.41
C ILE A 86 5.80 10.01 10.49
N MET A 87 6.96 9.48 10.11
CA MET A 87 8.08 9.25 11.04
C MET A 87 9.13 10.35 10.98
N LYS A 88 9.23 11.04 9.84
CA LYS A 88 10.17 12.11 9.62
C LYS A 88 9.58 13.12 8.65
N ALA A 89 9.81 14.41 8.90
CA ALA A 89 9.34 15.51 8.06
C ALA A 89 10.30 16.69 8.22
N ASP A 90 11.40 16.68 7.46
CA ASP A 90 12.42 17.71 7.49
C ASP A 90 12.21 18.68 6.33
N ARG A 91 11.91 19.93 6.65
CA ARG A 91 11.70 20.95 5.64
C ARG A 91 13.03 21.45 5.11
N GLU A 92 13.17 21.41 3.80
CA GLU A 92 14.28 22.00 3.06
C GLU A 92 13.74 23.09 2.15
N GLU A 93 14.61 23.77 1.41
CA GLU A 93 14.23 24.99 0.66
C GLU A 93 13.00 24.80 -0.24
N LYS A 94 12.92 23.71 -1.01
CA LYS A 94 11.83 23.50 -1.97
C LYS A 94 11.18 22.14 -1.84
N LEU A 95 11.41 21.45 -0.73
CA LEU A 95 10.82 20.15 -0.49
C LEU A 95 10.77 19.84 0.99
N ILE A 96 10.00 18.82 1.31
CA ILE A 96 9.99 18.21 2.63
C ILE A 96 10.52 16.80 2.45
N ARG A 97 11.59 16.48 3.14
CA ARG A 97 12.15 15.12 3.15
C ARG A 97 11.48 14.31 4.24
N GLY A 98 10.88 13.20 3.89
CA GLY A 98 10.05 12.46 4.82
C GLY A 98 10.27 10.97 4.83
N GLU A 99 9.83 10.36 5.93
CA GLU A 99 9.74 8.91 6.07
C GLU A 99 8.34 8.58 6.56
N ILE A 100 7.74 7.55 5.97
CA ILE A 100 6.40 7.08 6.31
C ILE A 100 6.49 5.58 6.53
N GLU A 101 5.94 5.11 7.65
CA GLU A 101 5.86 3.70 7.99
C GLU A 101 4.42 3.33 8.29
N GLY A 102 4.12 2.05 8.15
CA GLY A 102 2.82 1.57 8.56
C GLY A 102 2.59 0.10 8.27
N ALA A 103 1.33 -0.27 8.37
CA ALA A 103 0.91 -1.64 8.16
C ALA A 103 -0.50 -1.66 7.56
N CYS A 104 -0.80 -2.77 6.89
CA CYS A 104 -2.14 -3.09 6.45
C CYS A 104 -2.66 -4.27 7.26
N ARG A 105 -3.92 -4.21 7.66
CA ARG A 105 -4.60 -5.27 8.43
C ARG A 105 -5.85 -5.72 7.70
N ASN A 106 -6.16 -7.01 7.82
CA ASN A 106 -7.41 -7.55 7.28
C ASN A 106 -8.58 -7.33 8.24
N GLN A 107 -9.77 -7.80 7.90
CA GLN A 107 -10.99 -7.67 8.70
C GLN A 107 -10.92 -8.37 10.06
N HIS A 108 -9.95 -9.24 10.26
CA HIS A 108 -9.70 -9.91 11.54
C HIS A 108 -8.65 -9.20 12.39
N GLY A 109 -8.22 -8.02 11.97
CA GLY A 109 -7.20 -7.23 12.67
C GLY A 109 -5.79 -7.78 12.52
N LYS A 110 -5.56 -8.72 11.62
CA LYS A 110 -4.25 -9.33 11.42
C LYS A 110 -3.44 -8.58 10.38
N ILE A 111 -2.17 -8.35 10.68
CA ILE A 111 -1.25 -7.69 9.76
C ILE A 111 -1.03 -8.57 8.52
N VAL A 112 -1.20 -7.99 7.35
CA VAL A 112 -0.96 -8.64 6.06
C VAL A 112 0.26 -8.05 5.35
N LEU A 113 0.54 -6.77 5.58
CA LEU A 113 1.64 -6.04 4.94
C LEU A 113 2.24 -5.06 5.93
N ILE A 114 3.57 -4.98 5.96
CA ILE A 114 4.30 -3.94 6.70
C ILE A 114 5.10 -3.15 5.66
N PHE A 115 5.11 -1.84 5.77
CA PHE A 115 5.84 -1.00 4.83
C PHE A 115 6.63 0.11 5.53
N LYS A 116 7.76 0.46 4.92
CA LYS A 116 8.59 1.59 5.30
C LYS A 116 9.02 2.30 4.04
N THR A 117 8.93 3.62 4.03
CA THR A 117 9.31 4.42 2.86
C THR A 117 10.13 5.62 3.27
N SER A 118 10.99 6.08 2.36
CA SER A 118 11.61 7.38 2.43
C SER A 118 11.44 8.08 1.09
N GLY A 119 11.28 9.38 1.11
CA GLY A 119 11.02 10.15 -0.09
C GLY A 119 10.85 11.63 0.21
N VAL A 120 10.21 12.34 -0.72
CA VAL A 120 10.06 13.78 -0.65
C VAL A 120 8.65 14.22 -1.03
N ILE A 121 8.24 15.35 -0.48
CA ILE A 121 7.09 16.11 -0.95
C ILE A 121 7.65 17.41 -1.52
N ARG A 122 7.40 17.65 -2.80
CA ARG A 122 7.84 18.90 -3.42
C ARG A 122 6.92 20.03 -3.03
N ASP A 123 7.52 21.20 -2.80
CA ASP A 123 6.77 22.43 -2.65
C ASP A 123 6.40 22.91 -4.05
N THR A 124 5.19 22.56 -4.49
CA THR A 124 4.69 22.92 -5.83
C THR A 124 3.94 24.24 -5.84
N ALA A 125 3.83 24.88 -4.69
CA ALA A 125 3.18 26.19 -4.59
C ALA A 125 4.10 27.36 -5.01
N VAL A 126 5.31 27.02 -5.43
CA VAL A 126 6.31 28.04 -5.82
C VAL A 126 6.44 28.07 -7.33
#